data_d631ee1d22ee4836baa8bf0606f5c7cc
#
_entry.id   d631ee1d22ee4836baa8bf0606f5c7cc
#
_cell.length_a   1.000
_cell.length_b   1.000
_cell.length_c   1.000
_cell.angle_alpha   90.00
_cell.angle_beta   90.00
_cell.angle_gamma   90.00
#
_symmetry.space_group_name_H-M   'P 1'
#
loop_
_entity.id
_entity.type
_entity.pdbx_description
1 polymer ?
#
loop_
_entity_poly.entity_id
_entity_poly.type
_entity_poly.pdbx_seq_one_letter_code
_entity_poly.pdbx_strand_id
1 'polypeptide(L)'
;MTFEACTDYLGFFKILPKDWQESIVPVWKNFKASTSGYLLIDNNQIIAGGLVFSKCPPDMLYAENESKAWFNKGFLYLGFIYVIEEKRHQNLGSVWLDNLKKRIPNQKFWLTIEDLKLDAFYVKNGFKYVKSFYNDGIEEAVYTFEG
;
A
#
# COMPACT_ATOMS: atom_id res chain seq x y z
N MET A 1 -20.38 -0.83 6.46
CA MET A 1 -18.95 -0.92 6.01
C MET A 1 -18.06 -1.08 7.23
N THR A 2 -17.15 -2.02 7.18
CA THR A 2 -16.20 -2.29 8.26
C THR A 2 -14.78 -2.25 7.75
N PHE A 3 -13.82 -1.92 8.65
CA PHE A 3 -12.39 -1.99 8.38
C PHE A 3 -11.85 -3.17 9.19
N GLU A 4 -11.25 -4.15 8.52
CA GLU A 4 -10.86 -5.41 9.15
C GLU A 4 -9.45 -5.85 8.74
N ALA A 5 -8.77 -6.52 9.65
CA ALA A 5 -7.52 -7.19 9.33
C ALA A 5 -7.81 -8.31 8.33
N CYS A 6 -7.00 -8.42 7.30
CA CYS A 6 -7.16 -9.45 6.28
C CYS A 6 -6.73 -10.82 6.83
N THR A 7 -7.54 -11.84 6.59
CA THR A 7 -7.19 -13.23 6.91
C THR A 7 -7.13 -14.08 5.64
N ASP A 8 -8.01 -13.82 4.68
CA ASP A 8 -8.00 -14.49 3.38
C ASP A 8 -7.31 -13.61 2.35
N TYR A 9 -5.97 -13.70 2.31
CA TYR A 9 -5.18 -12.87 1.40
C TYR A 9 -5.44 -13.19 -0.07
N LEU A 10 -5.65 -14.46 -0.41
CA LEU A 10 -5.94 -14.83 -1.79
C LEU A 10 -7.26 -14.24 -2.26
N GLY A 11 -8.24 -14.12 -1.36
CA GLY A 11 -9.50 -13.45 -1.64
C GLY A 11 -9.30 -11.97 -1.94
N PHE A 12 -8.44 -11.31 -1.19
CA PHE A 12 -8.10 -9.92 -1.46
C PHE A 12 -7.38 -9.79 -2.80
N PHE A 13 -6.41 -10.66 -3.08
CA PHE A 13 -5.64 -10.54 -4.33
C PHE A 13 -6.52 -10.68 -5.57
N LYS A 14 -7.63 -11.39 -5.47
CA LYS A 14 -8.55 -11.55 -6.61
C LYS A 14 -9.21 -10.26 -7.07
N ILE A 15 -9.30 -9.24 -6.22
CA ILE A 15 -9.88 -7.95 -6.62
C ILE A 15 -8.85 -7.03 -7.28
N LEU A 16 -7.56 -7.35 -7.19
CA LEU A 16 -6.48 -6.52 -7.72
C LEU A 16 -6.38 -6.63 -9.25
N PRO A 17 -5.82 -5.62 -9.92
CA PRO A 17 -5.49 -5.75 -11.34
C PRO A 17 -4.63 -6.97 -11.61
N LYS A 18 -4.74 -7.52 -12.81
CA LYS A 18 -4.06 -8.76 -13.16
C LYS A 18 -2.54 -8.68 -13.00
N ASP A 19 -1.94 -7.59 -13.43
CA ASP A 19 -0.48 -7.39 -13.31
C ASP A 19 -0.03 -7.30 -11.85
N TRP A 20 -0.87 -6.75 -10.97
CA TRP A 20 -0.59 -6.73 -9.53
C TRP A 20 -0.67 -8.14 -8.95
N GLN A 21 -1.66 -8.93 -9.39
CA GLN A 21 -1.76 -10.32 -8.95
C GLN A 21 -0.53 -11.12 -9.38
N GLU A 22 -0.06 -10.92 -10.60
CA GLU A 22 1.14 -11.59 -11.11
C GLU A 22 2.40 -11.22 -10.32
N SER A 23 2.42 -10.04 -9.74
CA SER A 23 3.56 -9.56 -8.93
C SER A 23 3.58 -10.20 -7.53
N ILE A 24 2.43 -10.43 -6.91
CA ILE A 24 2.36 -10.85 -5.49
C ILE A 24 2.01 -12.32 -5.30
N VAL A 25 1.08 -12.86 -6.09
CA VAL A 25 0.57 -14.23 -5.84
C VAL A 25 1.67 -15.30 -5.93
N PRO A 26 2.52 -15.32 -6.97
CA PRO A 26 3.53 -16.36 -7.10
C PRO A 26 4.56 -16.39 -5.96
N VAL A 27 4.77 -15.26 -5.29
CA VAL A 27 5.80 -15.11 -4.25
C VAL A 27 5.23 -14.88 -2.87
N TRP A 28 3.90 -14.88 -2.73
CA TRP A 28 3.24 -14.54 -1.47
C TRP A 28 3.77 -15.33 -0.27
N LYS A 29 4.09 -16.60 -0.45
CA LYS A 29 4.61 -17.42 0.64
C LYS A 29 5.89 -16.85 1.25
N ASN A 30 6.67 -16.08 0.47
CA ASN A 30 7.92 -15.48 0.93
C ASN A 30 7.71 -14.16 1.67
N PHE A 31 6.53 -13.56 1.56
CA PHE A 31 6.24 -12.23 2.12
C PHE A 31 5.19 -12.24 3.21
N LYS A 32 4.35 -13.27 3.30
CA LYS A 32 3.21 -13.27 4.22
C LYS A 32 3.60 -13.11 5.68
N ALA A 33 4.75 -13.61 6.09
CA ALA A 33 5.20 -13.51 7.49
C ALA A 33 5.59 -12.08 7.90
N SER A 34 5.95 -11.23 6.92
CA SER A 34 6.38 -9.86 7.15
C SER A 34 5.38 -8.82 6.65
N THR A 35 4.15 -9.24 6.35
CA THR A 35 3.14 -8.39 5.72
C THR A 35 1.82 -8.52 6.45
N SER A 36 1.13 -7.39 6.63
CA SER A 36 -0.22 -7.34 7.16
C SER A 36 -1.13 -6.69 6.13
N GLY A 37 -2.35 -7.17 6.01
CA GLY A 37 -3.33 -6.58 5.10
C GLY A 37 -4.52 -6.07 5.88
N TYR A 38 -5.18 -5.04 5.35
CA TYR A 38 -6.39 -4.48 5.92
C TYR A 38 -7.39 -4.21 4.80
N LEU A 39 -8.66 -4.46 5.10
CA LEU A 39 -9.74 -4.43 4.10
C LEU A 39 -10.87 -3.52 4.55
N LEU A 40 -11.51 -2.87 3.58
CA LEU A 40 -12.84 -2.30 3.76
C LEU A 40 -13.84 -3.30 3.18
N ILE A 41 -14.81 -3.69 3.97
CA ILE A 41 -15.82 -4.68 3.59
C ILE A 41 -17.19 -4.05 3.70
N ASP A 42 -18.01 -4.23 2.68
CA ASP A 42 -19.40 -3.76 2.65
C ASP A 42 -20.27 -4.82 2.01
N ASN A 43 -21.39 -5.18 2.68
CA ASN A 43 -22.29 -6.25 2.24
C ASN A 43 -21.55 -7.56 1.94
N ASN A 44 -20.62 -7.93 2.81
CA ASN A 44 -19.79 -9.14 2.68
C ASN A 44 -18.87 -9.13 1.45
N GLN A 45 -18.66 -7.96 0.83
CA GLN A 45 -17.78 -7.80 -0.32
C GLN A 45 -16.58 -6.96 0.05
N ILE A 46 -15.38 -7.39 -0.37
CA ILE A 46 -14.18 -6.57 -0.25
C ILE A 46 -14.27 -5.45 -1.27
N ILE A 47 -14.34 -4.20 -0.81
CA ILE A 47 -14.47 -3.03 -1.69
C ILE A 47 -13.17 -2.25 -1.81
N ALA A 48 -12.25 -2.42 -0.87
CA ALA A 48 -10.94 -1.80 -0.91
C ALA A 48 -10.00 -2.55 0.02
N GLY A 49 -8.71 -2.37 -0.18
CA GLY A 49 -7.72 -2.97 0.70
C GLY A 49 -6.32 -2.48 0.40
N GLY A 50 -5.37 -2.94 1.20
CA GLY A 50 -3.97 -2.62 1.01
C GLY A 50 -3.09 -3.45 1.94
N LEU A 51 -1.80 -3.46 1.65
CA LEU A 51 -0.80 -4.22 2.40
C LEU A 51 0.18 -3.29 3.09
N VAL A 52 0.61 -3.71 4.28
CA VAL A 52 1.63 -3.04 5.08
C VAL A 52 2.81 -4.00 5.20
N PHE A 53 3.95 -3.63 4.64
CA PHE A 53 5.15 -4.46 4.63
C PHE A 53 6.15 -3.96 5.66
N SER A 54 6.76 -4.91 6.40
CA SER A 54 7.87 -4.60 7.31
C SER A 54 9.23 -4.94 6.70
N LYS A 55 9.25 -5.50 5.49
CA LYS A 55 10.45 -5.80 4.72
C LYS A 55 10.23 -5.39 3.27
N CYS A 56 11.31 -5.35 2.48
CA CYS A 56 11.26 -4.95 1.09
C CYS A 56 10.19 -5.74 0.32
N PRO A 57 9.19 -5.05 -0.27
CA PRO A 57 8.12 -5.74 -1.01
C PRO A 57 8.61 -6.28 -2.35
N PRO A 58 7.86 -7.21 -2.97
CA PRO A 58 8.32 -7.86 -4.20
C PRO A 58 8.54 -6.89 -5.38
N ASP A 59 7.74 -5.83 -5.47
CA ASP A 59 7.84 -4.84 -6.53
C ASP A 59 8.97 -3.82 -6.31
N MET A 60 9.66 -3.89 -5.16
CA MET A 60 10.75 -2.97 -4.80
C MET A 60 12.09 -3.68 -4.66
N LEU A 61 12.21 -4.95 -5.10
CA LEU A 61 13.48 -5.68 -4.97
C LEU A 61 14.62 -5.01 -5.75
N TYR A 62 14.32 -4.32 -6.83
CA TYR A 62 15.32 -3.56 -7.59
C TYR A 62 15.88 -2.37 -6.78
N ALA A 63 15.19 -1.93 -5.74
CA ALA A 63 15.57 -0.80 -4.88
C ALA A 63 15.66 -1.24 -3.41
N GLU A 64 16.25 -2.42 -3.16
CA GLU A 64 16.33 -3.00 -1.81
C GLU A 64 17.06 -2.09 -0.82
N ASN A 65 18.13 -1.42 -1.25
CA ASN A 65 18.87 -0.52 -0.37
C ASN A 65 18.03 0.70 0.05
N GLU A 66 17.22 1.24 -0.87
CA GLU A 66 16.29 2.33 -0.55
C GLU A 66 15.27 1.85 0.49
N SER A 67 14.71 0.66 0.29
CA SER A 67 13.75 0.07 1.22
C SER A 67 14.35 -0.12 2.62
N LYS A 68 15.57 -0.67 2.70
CA LYS A 68 16.25 -0.87 3.99
C LYS A 68 16.45 0.43 4.75
N ALA A 69 16.80 1.51 4.04
CA ALA A 69 17.00 2.81 4.67
C ALA A 69 15.74 3.29 5.37
N TRP A 70 14.57 3.12 4.74
CA TRP A 70 13.29 3.54 5.33
C TRP A 70 12.88 2.64 6.49
N PHE A 71 13.01 1.31 6.35
CA PHE A 71 12.67 0.39 7.44
C PHE A 71 13.55 0.64 8.67
N ASN A 72 14.84 0.92 8.46
CA ASN A 72 15.76 1.22 9.56
C ASN A 72 15.38 2.49 10.33
N LYS A 73 14.64 3.40 9.69
CA LYS A 73 14.14 4.62 10.33
C LYS A 73 12.77 4.45 10.97
N GLY A 74 12.22 3.24 10.97
CA GLY A 74 10.93 2.93 11.59
C GLY A 74 9.72 3.11 10.69
N PHE A 75 9.91 3.27 9.38
CA PHE A 75 8.81 3.36 8.43
C PHE A 75 8.39 1.98 7.96
N LEU A 76 7.07 1.78 7.76
CA LEU A 76 6.53 0.60 7.09
C LEU A 76 6.09 0.99 5.68
N TYR A 77 6.20 0.05 4.75
CA TYR A 77 5.84 0.31 3.36
C TYR A 77 4.37 0.01 3.11
N LEU A 78 3.68 0.93 2.44
CA LEU A 78 2.30 0.71 1.98
C LEU A 78 2.31 0.35 0.50
N GLY A 79 1.68 -0.75 0.16
CA GLY A 79 1.58 -1.17 -1.23
C GLY A 79 0.28 -1.91 -1.51
N PHE A 80 -0.01 -2.10 -2.79
CA PHE A 80 -1.20 -2.80 -3.24
C PHE A 80 -2.50 -2.20 -2.70
N ILE A 81 -2.52 -0.86 -2.54
CA ILE A 81 -3.73 -0.13 -2.12
C ILE A 81 -4.65 -0.04 -3.33
N TYR A 82 -5.86 -0.58 -3.18
CA TYR A 82 -6.78 -0.68 -4.30
C TYR A 82 -8.23 -0.51 -3.84
N VAL A 83 -9.01 0.23 -4.63
CA VAL A 83 -10.46 0.38 -4.47
C VAL A 83 -11.10 -0.21 -5.72
N ILE A 84 -12.09 -1.09 -5.58
CA ILE A 84 -12.76 -1.69 -6.74
C ILE A 84 -13.40 -0.59 -7.59
N GLU A 85 -13.45 -0.82 -8.90
CA GLU A 85 -13.87 0.20 -9.86
C GLU A 85 -15.27 0.76 -9.55
N GLU A 86 -16.22 -0.10 -9.20
CA GLU A 86 -17.61 0.29 -8.92
C GLU A 86 -17.74 1.21 -7.70
N LYS A 87 -16.73 1.25 -6.83
CA LYS A 87 -16.76 2.03 -5.59
C LYS A 87 -15.81 3.23 -5.62
N ARG A 88 -15.24 3.54 -6.75
CA ARG A 88 -14.37 4.71 -6.89
C ARG A 88 -15.17 6.01 -6.80
N HIS A 89 -14.46 7.12 -6.57
CA HIS A 89 -15.03 8.46 -6.40
C HIS A 89 -15.94 8.59 -5.17
N GLN A 90 -15.78 7.69 -4.18
CA GLN A 90 -16.50 7.73 -2.92
C GLN A 90 -15.57 7.95 -1.73
N ASN A 91 -14.36 8.45 -1.99
CA ASN A 91 -13.37 8.76 -0.96
C ASN A 91 -12.87 7.54 -0.16
N LEU A 92 -13.02 6.34 -0.69
CA LEU A 92 -12.70 5.11 0.04
C LEU A 92 -11.18 4.93 0.28
N GLY A 93 -10.34 5.43 -0.62
CA GLY A 93 -8.89 5.41 -0.40
C GLY A 93 -8.50 6.19 0.85
N SER A 94 -9.09 7.38 1.03
CA SER A 94 -8.88 8.21 2.23
C SER A 94 -9.45 7.54 3.47
N VAL A 95 -10.62 6.92 3.36
CA VAL A 95 -11.23 6.17 4.47
C VAL A 95 -10.32 5.03 4.91
N TRP A 96 -9.75 4.29 3.94
CA TRP A 96 -8.82 3.20 4.23
C TRP A 96 -7.59 3.72 4.97
N LEU A 97 -6.97 4.79 4.48
CA LEU A 97 -5.80 5.38 5.13
C LEU A 97 -6.09 5.89 6.53
N ASP A 98 -7.22 6.58 6.72
CA ASP A 98 -7.63 7.07 8.04
C ASP A 98 -7.81 5.94 9.05
N ASN A 99 -8.44 4.85 8.62
CA ASN A 99 -8.64 3.70 9.48
C ASN A 99 -7.31 3.00 9.80
N LEU A 100 -6.41 2.92 8.84
CA LEU A 100 -5.09 2.34 9.07
C LEU A 100 -4.32 3.13 10.13
N LYS A 101 -4.33 4.46 10.02
CA LYS A 101 -3.65 5.34 10.99
C LYS A 101 -4.21 5.18 12.39
N LYS A 102 -5.51 4.96 12.53
CA LYS A 102 -6.14 4.71 13.82
C LYS A 102 -5.81 3.32 14.35
N ARG A 103 -5.71 2.33 13.46
CA ARG A 103 -5.42 0.95 13.84
C ARG A 103 -3.99 0.79 14.34
N ILE A 104 -3.05 1.53 13.75
CA ILE A 104 -1.63 1.49 14.11
C ILE A 104 -1.18 2.93 14.41
N PRO A 105 -1.58 3.47 15.57
CA PRO A 105 -1.28 4.87 15.90
C PRO A 105 0.24 5.11 16.06
N ASN A 106 0.67 6.30 15.70
CA ASN A 106 2.07 6.74 15.78
C ASN A 106 3.02 5.99 14.85
N GLN A 107 2.51 5.21 13.91
CA GLN A 107 3.33 4.50 12.94
C GLN A 107 3.65 5.41 11.75
N LYS A 108 4.90 5.41 11.33
CA LYS A 108 5.36 6.10 10.11
C LYS A 108 5.23 5.17 8.92
N PHE A 109 4.85 5.74 7.77
CA PHE A 109 4.69 4.98 6.53
C PHE A 109 5.44 5.62 5.39
N TRP A 110 5.93 4.80 4.46
CA TRP A 110 6.49 5.26 3.20
C TRP A 110 5.88 4.48 2.05
N LEU A 111 5.89 5.09 0.87
CA LEU A 111 5.38 4.45 -0.34
C LEU A 111 6.01 5.09 -1.57
N THR A 112 5.83 4.43 -2.72
CA THR A 112 6.26 4.98 -4.01
C THR A 112 5.09 5.02 -4.96
N ILE A 113 5.08 6.01 -5.85
CA ILE A 113 4.09 6.11 -6.92
C ILE A 113 4.80 6.34 -8.26
N GLU A 114 4.28 5.72 -9.32
CA GLU A 114 4.70 5.98 -10.70
C GLU A 114 3.77 7.01 -11.33
N ASP A 115 2.48 6.97 -11.00
CA ASP A 115 1.48 7.89 -11.52
C ASP A 115 1.45 9.15 -10.66
N LEU A 116 2.10 10.20 -11.14
CA LEU A 116 2.22 11.46 -10.40
C LEU A 116 0.88 12.18 -10.19
N LYS A 117 -0.19 11.75 -10.87
CA LYS A 117 -1.54 12.25 -10.63
C LYS A 117 -2.03 11.91 -9.22
N LEU A 118 -1.40 10.91 -8.58
CA LEU A 118 -1.74 10.52 -7.21
C LEU A 118 -1.16 11.44 -6.14
N ASP A 119 -0.30 12.40 -6.52
CA ASP A 119 0.30 13.35 -5.59
C ASP A 119 -0.76 14.04 -4.71
N ALA A 120 -1.78 14.62 -5.33
CA ALA A 120 -2.82 15.35 -4.59
C ALA A 120 -3.54 14.45 -3.58
N PHE A 121 -3.79 13.19 -3.94
CA PHE A 121 -4.43 12.23 -3.05
C PHE A 121 -3.57 11.97 -1.80
N TYR A 122 -2.28 11.70 -2.00
CA TYR A 122 -1.41 11.42 -0.86
C TYR A 122 -1.12 12.64 -0.02
N VAL A 123 -0.95 13.81 -0.63
CA VAL A 123 -0.72 15.07 0.10
C VAL A 123 -1.92 15.39 0.99
N LYS A 124 -3.15 15.28 0.50
CA LYS A 124 -4.33 15.55 1.33
C LYS A 124 -4.48 14.55 2.48
N ASN A 125 -3.87 13.37 2.36
CA ASN A 125 -3.90 12.35 3.41
C ASN A 125 -2.68 12.42 4.34
N GLY A 126 -1.94 13.51 4.32
CA GLY A 126 -0.86 13.76 5.27
C GLY A 126 0.51 13.25 4.83
N PHE A 127 0.64 12.76 3.63
CA PHE A 127 1.92 12.35 3.07
C PHE A 127 2.63 13.53 2.43
N LYS A 128 3.95 13.48 2.39
CA LYS A 128 4.75 14.49 1.69
C LYS A 128 5.72 13.82 0.74
N TYR A 129 5.94 14.47 -0.40
CA TYR A 129 6.96 14.06 -1.35
C TYR A 129 8.35 14.27 -0.75
N VAL A 130 9.22 13.27 -0.89
CA VAL A 130 10.59 13.33 -0.35
C VAL A 130 11.64 13.36 -1.46
N LYS A 131 11.56 12.44 -2.40
CA LYS A 131 12.57 12.28 -3.45
C LYS A 131 12.02 11.38 -4.55
N SER A 132 12.72 11.34 -5.67
CA SER A 132 12.44 10.40 -6.75
C SER A 132 13.68 9.59 -7.08
N PHE A 133 13.47 8.38 -7.57
CA PHE A 133 14.50 7.60 -8.23
C PHE A 133 13.89 6.99 -9.50
N TYR A 134 14.73 6.36 -10.33
CA TYR A 134 14.29 5.90 -11.64
C TYR A 134 14.52 4.40 -11.78
N ASN A 135 13.54 3.70 -12.34
CA ASN A 135 13.61 2.29 -12.67
C ASN A 135 13.27 2.14 -14.16
N ASP A 136 14.24 1.74 -14.98
CA ASP A 136 14.09 1.62 -16.43
C ASP A 136 13.51 2.89 -17.06
N GLY A 137 13.99 4.05 -16.59
CA GLY A 137 13.55 5.34 -17.10
C GLY A 137 12.21 5.83 -16.55
N ILE A 138 11.56 5.05 -15.69
CA ILE A 138 10.29 5.42 -15.07
C ILE A 138 10.58 6.06 -13.70
N GLU A 139 10.02 7.24 -13.49
CA GLU A 139 10.16 7.94 -12.22
C GLU A 139 9.32 7.28 -11.14
N GLU A 140 9.99 6.97 -10.00
CA GLU A 140 9.34 6.46 -8.79
C GLU A 140 9.45 7.55 -7.72
N ALA A 141 8.33 8.15 -7.35
CA ALA A 141 8.31 9.23 -6.34
C ALA A 141 8.05 8.64 -4.96
N VAL A 142 8.90 8.98 -4.00
CA VAL A 142 8.81 8.50 -2.61
C VAL A 142 8.02 9.51 -1.78
N TYR A 143 7.02 9.01 -1.07
CA TYR A 143 6.20 9.79 -0.15
C TYR A 143 6.28 9.19 1.25
N THR A 144 6.23 10.06 2.28
CA THR A 144 6.27 9.62 3.67
C THR A 144 5.15 10.26 4.48
N PHE A 145 4.71 9.50 5.48
CA PHE A 145 3.79 9.96 6.52
C PHE A 145 4.47 9.71 7.86
N GLU A 146 4.64 10.73 8.67
CA GLU A 146 5.40 10.62 9.93
C GLU A 146 4.54 10.58 11.19
N GLY A 147 3.27 10.29 11.05
CA GLY A 147 2.36 10.19 12.20
C GLY A 147 1.57 11.49 12.41
#